data_0b98acd1ed78f8cc18f1a34eed62b977
#
_entry.id   0b98acd1ed78f8cc18f1a34eed62b977
#
_cell.length_a   1.000
_cell.length_b   1.000
_cell.length_c   1.000
_cell.angle_alpha   90.00
_cell.angle_beta   90.00
_cell.angle_gamma   90.00
#
_symmetry.space_group_name_H-M   'P 1'
#
loop_
_entity.id
_entity.type
_entity.pdbx_description
1 polymer ?
#
loop_
_entity_poly.entity_id
_entity_poly.type
_entity_poly.pdbx_seq_one_letter_code
_entity_poly.pdbx_strand_id
1 'polypeptide(L)'
;VNQSASASSLSASPSSIELRSGLRMPYVEAGDGELLLFVHGSLCDYRYWQPQLAGLSKRYRCVAVSLTHYWPATDSAADHPFSWSNHADEVAEFIARFGAGPAHVVGHSRGGCVAYHFARRHSEHVRTLTLADPGGPLQIAGRPPASLPETVNALRAKAAELIERGEVDAGLQLFVDSVSRPGFWAMSTPGFRRMATDNAHTLARQFRDPLPAYVPEDAADLRCPVLLIDGEKSPDMFHRTVTALQRWLPDARRETVRGASHGMNLAHPSAFNRYVDEFLLAMSAR
;
A
#
# COMPACT_ATOMS: atom_id res chain seq x y z
N VAL A 1 9.42 39.12 0.19
CA VAL A 1 9.12 38.69 1.55
C VAL A 1 8.75 37.24 1.47
N ASN A 2 9.75 36.35 1.70
CA ASN A 2 9.58 34.91 1.75
C ASN A 2 8.92 34.54 3.09
N GLN A 3 7.67 34.09 3.06
CA GLN A 3 7.12 33.32 4.16
C GLN A 3 7.37 31.84 3.88
N SER A 4 8.42 31.31 4.45
CA SER A 4 8.61 29.88 4.61
C SER A 4 7.53 29.34 5.56
N ALA A 5 6.49 28.72 4.98
CA ALA A 5 5.55 27.93 5.76
C ALA A 5 6.33 26.75 6.39
N SER A 6 6.57 26.83 7.68
CA SER A 6 7.08 25.71 8.46
C SER A 6 6.05 24.59 8.39
N ALA A 7 6.37 23.50 7.69
CA ALA A 7 5.65 22.25 7.81
C ALA A 7 5.79 21.79 9.28
N SER A 8 4.73 21.96 10.07
CA SER A 8 4.65 21.36 11.40
C SER A 8 4.72 19.84 11.19
N SER A 9 5.82 19.24 11.59
CA SER A 9 5.95 17.80 11.67
C SER A 9 4.84 17.29 12.59
N LEU A 10 3.89 16.53 12.04
CA LEU A 10 2.95 15.76 12.85
C LEU A 10 3.78 14.71 13.61
N SER A 11 4.23 15.07 14.79
CA SER A 11 4.91 14.19 15.74
C SER A 11 3.84 13.42 16.53
N ALA A 12 3.01 12.67 15.82
CA ALA A 12 2.17 11.68 16.48
C ALA A 12 3.10 10.54 16.93
N SER A 13 3.19 10.33 18.24
CA SER A 13 3.86 9.16 18.78
C SER A 13 3.14 7.91 18.26
N PRO A 14 3.84 6.90 17.77
CA PRO A 14 3.19 5.69 17.28
C PRO A 14 2.47 4.98 18.42
N SER A 15 1.25 4.56 18.15
CA SER A 15 0.46 3.65 18.98
C SER A 15 0.52 2.24 18.39
N SER A 16 -0.03 1.24 19.06
CA SER A 16 -0.14 -0.10 18.50
C SER A 16 -1.38 -0.81 19.03
N ILE A 17 -1.97 -1.65 18.17
CA ILE A 17 -3.02 -2.60 18.57
C ILE A 17 -2.40 -3.98 18.64
N GLU A 18 -2.67 -4.70 19.73
CA GLU A 18 -2.32 -6.11 19.85
C GLU A 18 -3.41 -6.96 19.20
N LEU A 19 -3.00 -7.83 18.28
CA LEU A 19 -3.88 -8.76 17.57
C LEU A 19 -4.07 -10.05 18.38
N ARG A 20 -5.04 -10.89 17.99
CA ARG A 20 -5.30 -12.20 18.63
C ARG A 20 -4.09 -13.13 18.56
N SER A 21 -3.27 -12.98 17.54
CA SER A 21 -2.01 -13.69 17.38
C SER A 21 -0.94 -13.30 18.42
N GLY A 22 -1.17 -12.26 19.22
CA GLY A 22 -0.17 -11.64 20.09
C GLY A 22 0.77 -10.68 19.36
N LEU A 23 0.67 -10.59 18.03
CA LEU A 23 1.41 -9.60 17.26
C LEU A 23 0.89 -8.19 17.50
N ARG A 24 1.77 -7.21 17.39
CA ARG A 24 1.40 -5.80 17.48
C ARG A 24 1.40 -5.18 16.10
N MET A 25 0.32 -4.46 15.78
CA MET A 25 0.24 -3.65 14.57
C MET A 25 0.42 -2.17 14.96
N PRO A 26 1.61 -1.58 14.73
CA PRO A 26 1.86 -0.17 14.99
C PRO A 26 1.11 0.71 14.01
N TYR A 27 0.70 1.90 14.49
CA TYR A 27 0.05 2.89 13.66
C TYR A 27 0.32 4.31 14.14
N VAL A 28 0.10 5.26 13.26
CA VAL A 28 0.00 6.69 13.57
C VAL A 28 -1.36 7.21 13.11
N GLU A 29 -1.92 8.17 13.85
CA GLU A 29 -3.19 8.77 13.49
C GLU A 29 -3.14 10.30 13.55
N ALA A 30 -4.02 10.93 12.77
CA ALA A 30 -4.21 12.37 12.76
C ALA A 30 -5.64 12.72 12.32
N GLY A 31 -6.21 13.75 12.94
CA GLY A 31 -7.55 14.25 12.62
C GLY A 31 -8.68 13.48 13.27
N ASP A 32 -9.89 13.92 12.95
CA ASP A 32 -11.15 13.41 13.47
C ASP A 32 -12.11 13.15 12.30
N GLY A 33 -13.20 12.43 12.54
CA GLY A 33 -14.21 12.12 11.53
C GLY A 33 -14.22 10.66 11.12
N GLU A 34 -14.64 10.38 9.87
CA GLU A 34 -14.71 9.02 9.34
C GLU A 34 -13.30 8.42 9.20
N LEU A 35 -13.18 7.14 9.52
CA LEU A 35 -11.91 6.42 9.47
C LEU A 35 -11.40 6.29 8.02
N LEU A 36 -10.21 6.82 7.77
CA LEU A 36 -9.45 6.66 6.52
C LEU A 36 -8.15 5.91 6.81
N LEU A 37 -8.14 4.62 6.49
CA LEU A 37 -7.04 3.71 6.76
C LEU A 37 -6.10 3.58 5.57
N PHE A 38 -4.79 3.66 5.83
CA PHE A 38 -3.74 3.55 4.83
C PHE A 38 -2.90 2.29 5.04
N VAL A 39 -2.80 1.47 3.98
CA VAL A 39 -2.04 0.21 3.93
C VAL A 39 -0.87 0.36 2.96
N HIS A 40 0.34 0.28 3.48
CA HIS A 40 1.59 0.54 2.74
C HIS A 40 2.01 -0.63 1.84
N GLY A 41 2.90 -0.33 0.89
CA GLY A 41 3.53 -1.31 0.00
C GLY A 41 4.82 -1.93 0.54
N SER A 42 5.54 -2.62 -0.34
CA SER A 42 6.85 -3.22 -0.04
C SER A 42 7.85 -2.19 0.44
N LEU A 43 8.73 -2.57 1.37
CA LEU A 43 9.79 -1.72 1.94
C LEU A 43 9.30 -0.45 2.65
N CYS A 44 7.99 -0.33 2.90
CA CYS A 44 7.36 0.81 3.55
C CYS A 44 6.75 0.40 4.89
N ASP A 45 6.28 1.40 5.63
CA ASP A 45 5.54 1.30 6.88
C ASP A 45 4.65 2.55 7.02
N TYR A 46 4.07 2.82 8.20
CA TYR A 46 3.18 3.96 8.39
C TYR A 46 3.79 5.32 7.99
N ARG A 47 5.14 5.46 8.01
CA ARG A 47 5.84 6.69 7.61
C ARG A 47 5.61 7.05 6.14
N TYR A 48 5.29 6.08 5.31
CA TYR A 48 5.01 6.28 3.89
C TYR A 48 3.84 7.22 3.63
N TRP A 49 2.90 7.29 4.56
CA TRP A 49 1.64 8.01 4.41
C TRP A 49 1.63 9.40 5.05
N GLN A 50 2.79 9.88 5.52
CA GLN A 50 2.88 11.19 6.19
C GLN A 50 2.28 12.35 5.39
N PRO A 51 2.49 12.48 4.05
CA PRO A 51 1.86 13.54 3.27
C PRO A 51 0.33 13.41 3.16
N GLN A 52 -0.21 12.19 3.23
CA GLN A 52 -1.64 11.93 3.20
C GLN A 52 -2.27 12.29 4.54
N LEU A 53 -1.65 11.89 5.66
CA LEU A 53 -2.09 12.31 6.99
C LEU A 53 -2.13 13.84 7.09
N ALA A 54 -1.05 14.52 6.68
CA ALA A 54 -0.97 15.98 6.72
C ALA A 54 -2.06 16.68 5.88
N GLY A 55 -2.42 16.10 4.74
CA GLY A 55 -3.38 16.71 3.81
C GLY A 55 -4.84 16.38 4.09
N LEU A 56 -5.14 15.16 4.55
CA LEU A 56 -6.51 14.65 4.67
C LEU A 56 -7.05 14.68 6.11
N SER A 57 -6.20 14.81 7.12
CA SER A 57 -6.61 14.82 8.54
C SER A 57 -7.51 15.99 8.96
N LYS A 58 -7.68 16.98 8.08
CA LYS A 58 -8.63 18.07 8.32
C LYS A 58 -10.10 17.64 8.20
N ARG A 59 -10.36 16.49 7.56
CA ARG A 59 -11.71 15.97 7.29
C ARG A 59 -11.91 14.55 7.80
N TYR A 60 -10.84 13.75 7.83
CA TYR A 60 -10.92 12.35 8.13
C TYR A 60 -10.05 12.03 9.34
N ARG A 61 -10.44 11.02 10.09
CA ARG A 61 -9.55 10.36 11.03
C ARG A 61 -8.62 9.46 10.24
N CYS A 62 -7.48 10.02 9.83
CA CYS A 62 -6.46 9.35 9.04
C CYS A 62 -5.62 8.43 9.93
N VAL A 63 -5.56 7.15 9.60
CA VAL A 63 -4.77 6.15 10.31
C VAL A 63 -3.86 5.43 9.31
N ALA A 64 -2.55 5.48 9.53
CA ALA A 64 -1.59 4.72 8.75
C ALA A 64 -1.00 3.60 9.60
N VAL A 65 -1.12 2.37 9.14
CA VAL A 65 -0.62 1.18 9.85
C VAL A 65 0.74 0.75 9.32
N SER A 66 1.55 0.12 10.18
CA SER A 66 2.61 -0.80 9.76
C SER A 66 2.07 -2.21 9.84
N LEU A 67 2.05 -2.94 8.73
CA LEU A 67 1.67 -4.34 8.72
C LEU A 67 2.62 -5.14 9.63
N THR A 68 2.17 -6.27 10.13
CA THR A 68 3.01 -7.13 10.99
C THR A 68 4.31 -7.52 10.29
N HIS A 69 5.37 -7.72 11.04
CA HIS A 69 6.75 -7.94 10.56
C HIS A 69 7.44 -6.74 9.92
N TYR A 70 6.78 -5.60 9.78
CA TYR A 70 7.39 -4.35 9.31
C TYR A 70 7.78 -3.47 10.49
N TRP A 71 8.73 -2.58 10.24
CA TRP A 71 9.17 -1.61 11.25
C TRP A 71 7.95 -0.82 11.83
N PRO A 72 7.91 -0.53 13.15
CA PRO A 72 8.92 -0.82 14.18
C PRO A 72 8.78 -2.19 14.86
N ALA A 73 7.77 -3.00 14.54
CA ALA A 73 7.49 -4.29 15.18
C ALA A 73 8.16 -5.46 14.42
N THR A 74 9.44 -5.35 14.15
CA THR A 74 10.21 -6.31 13.34
C THR A 74 10.45 -7.65 14.04
N ASP A 75 10.49 -7.65 15.37
CA ASP A 75 10.82 -8.82 16.21
C ASP A 75 9.63 -9.71 16.52
N SER A 76 8.49 -9.41 15.94
CA SER A 76 7.27 -10.10 16.22
C SER A 76 7.27 -11.52 15.67
N ALA A 77 7.26 -12.45 16.60
CA ALA A 77 6.90 -13.86 16.51
C ALA A 77 7.50 -14.64 15.32
N ALA A 78 8.59 -15.34 15.59
CA ALA A 78 9.12 -16.39 14.71
C ALA A 78 8.03 -17.43 14.30
N ASP A 79 6.98 -17.56 15.12
CA ASP A 79 5.92 -18.56 14.96
C ASP A 79 4.72 -18.06 14.12
N HIS A 80 4.65 -16.76 13.77
CA HIS A 80 3.58 -16.23 12.91
C HIS A 80 4.10 -16.01 11.49
N PRO A 81 3.59 -16.74 10.48
CA PRO A 81 4.13 -16.64 9.14
C PRO A 81 3.83 -15.28 8.50
N PHE A 82 4.85 -14.69 7.89
CA PHE A 82 4.67 -13.55 7.01
C PHE A 82 3.84 -13.96 5.80
N SER A 83 2.65 -13.39 5.63
CA SER A 83 1.76 -13.73 4.52
C SER A 83 0.87 -12.55 4.14
N TRP A 84 0.67 -12.35 2.82
CA TRP A 84 -0.31 -11.38 2.34
C TRP A 84 -1.72 -11.71 2.84
N SER A 85 -2.04 -12.99 2.95
CA SER A 85 -3.34 -13.45 3.44
C SER A 85 -3.54 -13.09 4.91
N ASN A 86 -2.53 -13.35 5.76
CA ASN A 86 -2.57 -12.95 7.15
C ASN A 86 -2.69 -11.43 7.30
N HIS A 87 -1.89 -10.66 6.54
CA HIS A 87 -1.98 -9.19 6.56
C HIS A 87 -3.39 -8.69 6.23
N ALA A 88 -4.10 -9.34 5.31
CA ALA A 88 -5.47 -8.93 4.99
C ALA A 88 -6.45 -9.21 6.16
N ASP A 89 -6.32 -10.35 6.84
CA ASP A 89 -7.14 -10.68 8.01
C ASP A 89 -6.76 -9.82 9.22
N GLU A 90 -5.48 -9.50 9.38
CA GLU A 90 -4.97 -8.60 10.43
C GLU A 90 -5.47 -7.15 10.26
N VAL A 91 -5.62 -6.66 9.02
CA VAL A 91 -6.25 -5.36 8.75
C VAL A 91 -7.72 -5.36 9.20
N ALA A 92 -8.45 -6.46 8.96
CA ALA A 92 -9.82 -6.59 9.44
C ALA A 92 -9.89 -6.57 10.97
N GLU A 93 -9.02 -7.35 11.62
CA GLU A 93 -8.93 -7.39 13.07
C GLU A 93 -8.52 -6.02 13.65
N PHE A 94 -7.59 -5.32 13.00
CA PHE A 94 -7.19 -3.98 13.39
C PHE A 94 -8.40 -3.03 13.41
N ILE A 95 -9.18 -2.97 12.31
CA ILE A 95 -10.37 -2.09 12.23
C ILE A 95 -11.39 -2.46 13.31
N ALA A 96 -11.66 -3.75 13.51
CA ALA A 96 -12.59 -4.21 14.53
C ALA A 96 -12.16 -3.78 15.95
N ARG A 97 -10.87 -3.90 16.28
CA ARG A 97 -10.32 -3.51 17.58
C ARG A 97 -10.17 -2.01 17.75
N PHE A 98 -9.92 -1.29 16.66
CA PHE A 98 -9.83 0.17 16.64
C PHE A 98 -11.19 0.82 16.96
N GLY A 99 -12.30 0.13 16.64
CA GLY A 99 -13.63 0.47 17.12
C GLY A 99 -14.26 1.70 16.46
N ALA A 100 -13.75 2.15 15.32
CA ALA A 100 -14.30 3.32 14.60
C ALA A 100 -15.34 2.96 13.51
N GLY A 101 -15.77 1.69 13.45
CA GLY A 101 -16.68 1.19 12.42
C GLY A 101 -15.99 0.92 11.07
N PRO A 102 -16.76 0.72 9.99
CA PRO A 102 -16.21 0.48 8.66
C PRO A 102 -15.35 1.65 8.17
N ALA A 103 -14.24 1.35 7.49
CA ALA A 103 -13.24 2.32 7.05
C ALA A 103 -13.30 2.61 5.56
N HIS A 104 -12.90 3.82 5.17
CA HIS A 104 -12.34 4.09 3.85
C HIS A 104 -10.91 3.55 3.82
N VAL A 105 -10.57 2.71 2.86
CA VAL A 105 -9.26 2.04 2.82
C VAL A 105 -8.48 2.45 1.59
N VAL A 106 -7.22 2.84 1.78
CA VAL A 106 -6.28 3.18 0.71
C VAL A 106 -5.11 2.21 0.78
N GLY A 107 -4.91 1.40 -0.26
CA GLY A 107 -3.78 0.49 -0.37
C GLY A 107 -2.87 0.85 -1.54
N HIS A 108 -1.55 0.81 -1.32
CA HIS A 108 -0.55 1.07 -2.36
C HIS A 108 0.29 -0.18 -2.63
N SER A 109 0.54 -0.49 -3.91
CA SER A 109 1.45 -1.56 -4.32
C SER A 109 1.07 -2.92 -3.70
N ARG A 110 1.97 -3.61 -2.98
CA ARG A 110 1.66 -4.82 -2.19
C ARG A 110 0.49 -4.58 -1.23
N GLY A 111 0.46 -3.45 -0.55
CA GLY A 111 -0.65 -3.06 0.31
C GLY A 111 -1.97 -2.86 -0.44
N GLY A 112 -1.92 -2.52 -1.72
CA GLY A 112 -3.09 -2.50 -2.60
C GLY A 112 -3.67 -3.89 -2.81
N CYS A 113 -2.84 -4.92 -3.02
CA CYS A 113 -3.27 -6.31 -3.10
C CYS A 113 -3.85 -6.80 -1.76
N VAL A 114 -3.18 -6.51 -0.65
CA VAL A 114 -3.68 -6.81 0.70
C VAL A 114 -5.04 -6.17 0.93
N ALA A 115 -5.19 -4.87 0.63
CA ALA A 115 -6.45 -4.14 0.79
C ALA A 115 -7.58 -4.68 -0.11
N TYR A 116 -7.26 -5.10 -1.35
CA TYR A 116 -8.21 -5.73 -2.25
C TYR A 116 -8.77 -7.04 -1.67
N HIS A 117 -7.91 -7.94 -1.20
CA HIS A 117 -8.35 -9.21 -0.62
C HIS A 117 -8.99 -9.03 0.75
N PHE A 118 -8.56 -8.06 1.54
CA PHE A 118 -9.26 -7.64 2.75
C PHE A 118 -10.70 -7.21 2.43
N ALA A 119 -10.89 -6.31 1.46
CA ALA A 119 -12.22 -5.80 1.12
C ALA A 119 -13.16 -6.88 0.58
N ARG A 120 -12.63 -7.90 -0.10
CA ARG A 120 -13.42 -9.05 -0.56
C ARG A 120 -13.87 -9.95 0.59
N ARG A 121 -12.97 -10.24 1.53
CA ARG A 121 -13.21 -11.22 2.61
C ARG A 121 -13.96 -10.63 3.81
N HIS A 122 -13.80 -9.32 4.03
CA HIS A 122 -14.28 -8.60 5.20
C HIS A 122 -15.04 -7.33 4.79
N SER A 123 -15.99 -7.47 3.86
CA SER A 123 -16.72 -6.34 3.28
C SER A 123 -17.46 -5.48 4.30
N GLU A 124 -17.84 -6.06 5.45
CA GLU A 124 -18.49 -5.37 6.57
C GLU A 124 -17.61 -4.30 7.23
N HIS A 125 -16.31 -4.36 7.02
CA HIS A 125 -15.33 -3.40 7.55
C HIS A 125 -14.94 -2.31 6.54
N VAL A 126 -15.51 -2.32 5.32
CA VAL A 126 -15.09 -1.43 4.24
C VAL A 126 -16.23 -0.53 3.75
N ARG A 127 -16.01 0.80 3.79
CA ARG A 127 -16.90 1.79 3.16
C ARG A 127 -16.55 2.01 1.69
N THR A 128 -15.27 2.24 1.42
CA THR A 128 -14.72 2.42 0.06
C THR A 128 -13.32 1.85 0.00
N LEU A 129 -12.88 1.50 -1.20
CA LEU A 129 -11.55 0.98 -1.47
C LEU A 129 -10.84 1.85 -2.51
N THR A 130 -9.67 2.39 -2.16
CA THR A 130 -8.77 3.05 -3.11
C THR A 130 -7.53 2.19 -3.32
N LEU A 131 -7.24 1.86 -4.58
CA LEU A 131 -6.10 1.05 -4.99
C LEU A 131 -5.13 1.90 -5.81
N ALA A 132 -3.97 2.21 -5.26
CA ALA A 132 -2.92 2.98 -5.91
C ALA A 132 -1.82 2.04 -6.44
N ASP A 133 -1.67 1.93 -7.76
CA ASP A 133 -0.75 1.00 -8.44
C ASP A 133 -0.72 -0.39 -7.75
N PRO A 134 -1.85 -1.08 -7.62
CA PRO A 134 -1.93 -2.32 -6.87
C PRO A 134 -0.98 -3.37 -7.49
N GLY A 135 -0.12 -3.94 -6.64
CA GLY A 135 0.85 -4.98 -7.02
C GLY A 135 0.19 -6.35 -7.12
N GLY A 136 0.78 -7.22 -7.90
CA GLY A 136 0.32 -8.60 -8.08
C GLY A 136 0.13 -8.95 -9.57
N PRO A 137 0.15 -10.25 -9.90
CA PRO A 137 -0.07 -10.71 -11.26
C PRO A 137 -1.55 -10.66 -11.66
N LEU A 138 -1.82 -10.72 -12.96
CA LEU A 138 -3.16 -10.82 -13.53
C LEU A 138 -3.37 -12.24 -14.08
N GLN A 139 -4.51 -12.86 -13.74
CA GLN A 139 -4.99 -14.07 -14.40
C GLN A 139 -5.91 -13.68 -15.54
N ILE A 140 -5.54 -14.03 -16.76
CA ILE A 140 -6.35 -13.79 -17.95
C ILE A 140 -6.93 -15.15 -18.39
N ALA A 141 -8.26 -15.19 -18.59
CA ALA A 141 -8.95 -16.39 -19.04
C ALA A 141 -8.29 -17.00 -20.30
N GLY A 142 -8.12 -18.31 -20.31
CA GLY A 142 -7.49 -19.06 -21.40
C GLY A 142 -5.95 -18.96 -21.46
N ARG A 143 -5.32 -18.35 -20.46
CA ARG A 143 -3.85 -18.30 -20.32
C ARG A 143 -3.39 -19.11 -19.10
N PRO A 144 -2.13 -19.61 -19.07
CA PRO A 144 -1.58 -20.22 -17.87
C PRO A 144 -1.72 -19.30 -16.65
N PRO A 145 -1.72 -19.85 -15.42
CA PRO A 145 -1.74 -19.04 -14.21
C PRO A 145 -0.74 -17.89 -14.30
N ALA A 146 -1.20 -16.68 -14.01
CA ALA A 146 -0.38 -15.50 -14.11
C ALA A 146 0.76 -15.61 -13.08
N SER A 147 1.97 -15.59 -13.58
CA SER A 147 3.17 -15.28 -12.81
C SER A 147 3.69 -13.93 -13.27
N LEU A 148 4.44 -13.24 -12.44
CA LEU A 148 5.23 -12.13 -12.91
C LEU A 148 6.21 -12.62 -14.00
N PRO A 149 6.58 -11.78 -14.99
CA PRO A 149 7.58 -12.15 -15.97
C PRO A 149 8.83 -12.74 -15.30
N GLU A 150 9.41 -13.76 -15.89
CA GLU A 150 10.59 -14.45 -15.34
C GLU A 150 11.73 -13.47 -15.01
N THR A 151 11.94 -12.47 -15.86
CA THR A 151 12.93 -11.40 -15.61
C THR A 151 12.65 -10.60 -14.37
N VAL A 152 11.38 -10.31 -14.06
CA VAL A 152 10.97 -9.60 -12.83
C VAL A 152 11.16 -10.47 -11.61
N ASN A 153 10.83 -11.77 -11.71
CA ASN A 153 11.03 -12.71 -10.61
C ASN A 153 12.52 -12.93 -10.32
N ALA A 154 13.35 -13.10 -11.36
CA ALA A 154 14.80 -13.23 -11.21
C ALA A 154 15.43 -12.00 -10.58
N LEU A 155 15.01 -10.79 -10.98
CA LEU A 155 15.48 -9.55 -10.42
C LEU A 155 15.10 -9.42 -8.93
N ARG A 156 13.88 -9.76 -8.57
CA ARG A 156 13.41 -9.74 -7.17
C ARG A 156 14.12 -10.77 -6.30
N ALA A 157 14.36 -11.97 -6.84
CA ALA A 157 15.16 -13.00 -6.17
C ALA A 157 16.59 -12.50 -5.92
N LYS A 158 17.19 -11.86 -6.92
CA LYS A 158 18.54 -11.29 -6.78
C LYS A 158 18.59 -10.16 -5.75
N ALA A 159 17.59 -9.29 -5.72
CA ALA A 159 17.49 -8.24 -4.71
C ALA A 159 17.39 -8.83 -3.29
N ALA A 160 16.56 -9.85 -3.10
CA ALA A 160 16.42 -10.54 -1.82
C ALA A 160 17.74 -11.22 -1.39
N GLU A 161 18.43 -11.92 -2.32
CA GLU A 161 19.74 -12.54 -2.07
C GLU A 161 20.79 -11.51 -1.62
N LEU A 162 20.88 -10.37 -2.29
CA LEU A 162 21.81 -9.31 -1.93
C LEU A 162 21.56 -8.81 -0.50
N ILE A 163 20.30 -8.59 -0.15
CA ILE A 163 19.93 -8.16 1.21
C ILE A 163 20.29 -9.21 2.26
N GLU A 164 20.00 -10.49 2.01
CA GLU A 164 20.33 -11.60 2.93
C GLU A 164 21.84 -11.77 3.11
N ARG A 165 22.66 -11.38 2.12
CA ARG A 165 24.13 -11.36 2.19
C ARG A 165 24.70 -10.12 2.86
N GLY A 166 23.84 -9.18 3.30
CA GLY A 166 24.26 -7.91 3.91
C GLY A 166 24.56 -6.78 2.91
N GLU A 167 24.40 -7.04 1.61
CA GLU A 167 24.53 -6.03 0.54
C GLU A 167 23.23 -5.24 0.37
N VAL A 168 22.75 -4.66 1.50
CA VAL A 168 21.40 -4.11 1.62
C VAL A 168 21.14 -2.99 0.61
N ASP A 169 22.06 -2.02 0.47
CA ASP A 169 21.88 -0.89 -0.43
C ASP A 169 21.78 -1.34 -1.91
N ALA A 170 22.59 -2.30 -2.33
CA ALA A 170 22.54 -2.85 -3.68
C ALA A 170 21.23 -3.59 -3.96
N GLY A 171 20.74 -4.38 -3.00
CA GLY A 171 19.47 -5.08 -3.11
C GLY A 171 18.28 -4.11 -3.15
N LEU A 172 18.28 -3.06 -2.32
CA LEU A 172 17.26 -2.02 -2.31
C LEU A 172 17.26 -1.22 -3.62
N GLN A 173 18.44 -0.84 -4.13
CA GLN A 173 18.56 -0.17 -5.41
C GLN A 173 17.94 -1.01 -6.53
N LEU A 174 18.30 -2.27 -6.61
CA LEU A 174 17.82 -3.18 -7.64
C LEU A 174 16.28 -3.30 -7.59
N PHE A 175 15.71 -3.48 -6.40
CA PHE A 175 14.26 -3.60 -6.24
C PHE A 175 13.53 -2.29 -6.54
N VAL A 176 13.94 -1.18 -5.91
CA VAL A 176 13.25 0.11 -6.01
C VAL A 176 13.30 0.67 -7.44
N ASP A 177 14.44 0.55 -8.11
CA ASP A 177 14.57 0.95 -9.51
C ASP A 177 13.66 0.11 -10.42
N SER A 178 13.44 -1.17 -10.12
CA SER A 178 12.59 -2.06 -10.91
C SER A 178 11.10 -1.75 -10.84
N VAL A 179 10.63 -1.21 -9.72
CA VAL A 179 9.21 -0.85 -9.51
C VAL A 179 8.93 0.64 -9.79
N SER A 180 9.95 1.42 -10.09
CA SER A 180 9.82 2.84 -10.42
C SER A 180 10.50 3.17 -11.76
N ARG A 181 11.78 3.47 -11.73
CA ARG A 181 12.62 3.70 -12.91
C ARG A 181 14.09 3.58 -12.56
N PRO A 182 14.98 3.27 -13.51
CA PRO A 182 16.42 3.25 -13.26
C PRO A 182 16.92 4.54 -12.61
N GLY A 183 17.77 4.40 -11.59
CA GLY A 183 18.35 5.51 -10.84
C GLY A 183 17.43 6.17 -9.81
N PHE A 184 16.20 5.66 -9.62
CA PHE A 184 15.27 6.25 -8.64
C PHE A 184 15.79 6.11 -7.21
N TRP A 185 16.41 4.98 -6.86
CA TRP A 185 17.04 4.77 -5.55
C TRP A 185 18.07 5.86 -5.24
N ALA A 186 18.96 6.15 -6.19
CA ALA A 186 19.99 7.17 -6.03
C ALA A 186 19.44 8.58 -5.76
N MET A 187 18.25 8.89 -6.29
CA MET A 187 17.58 10.18 -6.12
C MET A 187 16.58 10.21 -4.97
N SER A 188 16.38 9.09 -4.30
CA SER A 188 15.42 8.99 -3.19
C SER A 188 15.85 9.81 -2.00
N THR A 189 14.87 10.38 -1.28
CA THR A 189 15.13 11.16 -0.07
C THR A 189 15.76 10.30 1.03
N PRO A 190 16.57 10.91 1.93
CA PRO A 190 17.11 10.18 3.08
C PRO A 190 16.05 9.49 3.94
N GLY A 191 14.88 10.13 4.10
CA GLY A 191 13.74 9.55 4.84
C GLY A 191 13.19 8.28 4.20
N PHE A 192 13.00 8.28 2.87
CA PHE A 192 12.56 7.08 2.15
C PHE A 192 13.61 5.96 2.20
N ARG A 193 14.90 6.30 1.99
CA ARG A 193 15.98 5.31 2.10
C ARG A 193 16.03 4.65 3.46
N ARG A 194 15.95 5.45 4.55
CA ARG A 194 15.90 4.92 5.92
C ARG A 194 14.73 3.97 6.10
N MET A 195 13.52 4.40 5.71
CA MET A 195 12.32 3.56 5.80
C MET A 195 12.49 2.24 5.02
N ALA A 196 13.01 2.29 3.80
CA ALA A 196 13.26 1.09 3.01
C ALA A 196 14.33 0.18 3.63
N THR A 197 15.38 0.75 4.21
CA THR A 197 16.43 0.00 4.91
C THR A 197 15.89 -0.69 6.17
N ASP A 198 15.09 0.01 6.98
CA ASP A 198 14.46 -0.56 8.18
C ASP A 198 13.54 -1.76 7.84
N ASN A 199 12.98 -1.80 6.63
CA ASN A 199 12.08 -2.84 6.15
C ASN A 199 12.71 -3.82 5.13
N ALA A 200 14.01 -3.71 4.85
CA ALA A 200 14.70 -4.52 3.83
C ALA A 200 14.55 -6.03 4.07
N HIS A 201 14.59 -6.46 5.34
CA HIS A 201 14.43 -7.85 5.78
C HIS A 201 13.11 -8.49 5.32
N THR A 202 12.08 -7.69 5.02
CA THR A 202 10.79 -8.19 4.56
C THR A 202 10.83 -8.67 3.11
N LEU A 203 11.80 -8.24 2.30
CA LEU A 203 11.81 -8.51 0.87
C LEU A 203 11.97 -10.00 0.55
N ALA A 204 12.86 -10.69 1.27
CA ALA A 204 13.02 -12.14 1.13
C ALA A 204 11.75 -12.91 1.55
N ARG A 205 11.07 -12.43 2.60
CA ARG A 205 9.79 -13.01 3.05
C ARG A 205 8.69 -12.80 2.00
N GLN A 206 8.61 -11.61 1.40
CA GLN A 206 7.67 -11.31 0.30
C GLN A 206 7.90 -12.18 -0.92
N PHE A 207 9.15 -12.53 -1.21
CA PHE A 207 9.49 -13.40 -2.32
C PHE A 207 9.01 -14.85 -2.07
N ARG A 208 9.07 -15.32 -0.83
CA ARG A 208 8.57 -16.66 -0.40
C ARG A 208 7.04 -16.70 -0.30
N ASP A 209 6.37 -15.54 -0.22
CA ASP A 209 4.92 -15.36 -0.18
C ASP A 209 4.47 -14.49 -1.35
N PRO A 210 4.42 -15.05 -2.57
CA PRO A 210 4.04 -14.31 -3.76
C PRO A 210 2.59 -13.84 -3.66
N LEU A 211 2.33 -12.62 -4.16
CA LEU A 211 0.98 -12.10 -4.22
C LEU A 211 0.10 -12.96 -5.14
N PRO A 212 -1.17 -13.18 -4.78
CA PRO A 212 -2.12 -13.89 -5.62
C PRO A 212 -2.44 -13.08 -6.89
N ALA A 213 -2.91 -13.79 -7.91
CA ALA A 213 -3.35 -13.14 -9.13
C ALA A 213 -4.72 -12.48 -8.92
N TYR A 214 -4.89 -11.31 -9.52
CA TYR A 214 -6.24 -10.75 -9.70
C TYR A 214 -6.97 -11.56 -10.77
N VAL A 215 -8.22 -11.93 -10.47
CA VAL A 215 -9.10 -12.67 -11.38
C VAL A 215 -10.47 -11.95 -11.50
N PRO A 216 -11.17 -12.06 -12.65
CA PRO A 216 -12.47 -11.40 -12.84
C PRO A 216 -13.51 -11.83 -11.82
N GLU A 217 -13.54 -13.10 -11.47
CA GLU A 217 -14.48 -13.71 -10.52
C GLU A 217 -14.34 -13.07 -9.14
N ASP A 218 -13.10 -12.82 -8.72
CA ASP A 218 -12.79 -12.18 -7.46
C ASP A 218 -13.25 -10.71 -7.41
N ALA A 219 -13.19 -10.01 -8.53
CA ALA A 219 -13.64 -8.62 -8.61
C ALA A 219 -15.16 -8.50 -8.36
N ALA A 220 -15.94 -9.51 -8.76
CA ALA A 220 -17.39 -9.54 -8.53
C ALA A 220 -17.78 -9.64 -7.04
N ASP A 221 -16.84 -10.05 -6.17
CA ASP A 221 -17.07 -10.14 -4.72
C ASP A 221 -16.93 -8.79 -4.00
N LEU A 222 -16.32 -7.78 -4.64
CA LEU A 222 -16.21 -6.45 -4.05
C LEU A 222 -17.58 -5.78 -3.91
N ARG A 223 -17.91 -5.39 -2.68
CA ARG A 223 -19.22 -4.81 -2.33
C ARG A 223 -19.19 -3.31 -2.07
N CYS A 224 -18.02 -2.69 -2.18
CA CYS A 224 -17.81 -1.28 -1.90
C CYS A 224 -17.43 -0.51 -3.17
N PRO A 225 -17.70 0.81 -3.21
CA PRO A 225 -17.19 1.68 -4.27
C PRO A 225 -15.66 1.65 -4.34
N VAL A 226 -15.12 1.65 -5.56
CA VAL A 226 -13.66 1.54 -5.81
C VAL A 226 -13.12 2.75 -6.56
N LEU A 227 -11.99 3.30 -6.07
CA LEU A 227 -11.15 4.24 -6.79
C LEU A 227 -9.84 3.54 -7.18
N LEU A 228 -9.50 3.60 -8.45
CA LEU A 228 -8.23 3.13 -9.00
C LEU A 228 -7.35 4.35 -9.30
N ILE A 229 -6.12 4.35 -8.79
CA ILE A 229 -5.15 5.43 -9.06
C ILE A 229 -3.88 4.82 -9.66
N ASP A 230 -3.41 5.37 -10.77
CA ASP A 230 -2.11 5.05 -11.34
C ASP A 230 -1.25 6.30 -11.57
N GLY A 231 0.07 6.12 -11.62
CA GLY A 231 0.97 7.19 -12.07
C GLY A 231 1.17 7.12 -13.57
N GLU A 232 1.13 8.26 -14.26
CA GLU A 232 1.31 8.35 -15.72
C GLU A 232 2.56 7.62 -16.23
N LYS A 233 3.63 7.60 -15.43
CA LYS A 233 4.93 6.99 -15.72
C LYS A 233 5.19 5.70 -14.92
N SER A 234 4.17 5.14 -14.33
CA SER A 234 4.29 3.87 -13.62
C SER A 234 4.66 2.75 -14.60
N PRO A 235 5.45 1.76 -14.17
CA PRO A 235 5.73 0.58 -15.00
C PRO A 235 4.47 -0.09 -15.53
N ASP A 236 4.54 -0.59 -16.77
CA ASP A 236 3.42 -1.17 -17.52
C ASP A 236 2.63 -2.24 -16.75
N MET A 237 3.30 -2.99 -15.88
CA MET A 237 2.64 -4.01 -15.04
C MET A 237 1.52 -3.41 -14.16
N PHE A 238 1.69 -2.20 -13.63
CA PHE A 238 0.67 -1.54 -12.81
C PHE A 238 -0.47 -1.00 -13.67
N HIS A 239 -0.16 -0.39 -14.82
CA HIS A 239 -1.18 0.04 -15.77
C HIS A 239 -2.08 -1.10 -16.25
N ARG A 240 -1.49 -2.28 -16.50
CA ARG A 240 -2.25 -3.48 -16.89
C ARG A 240 -3.19 -3.92 -15.77
N THR A 241 -2.73 -3.93 -14.52
CA THR A 241 -3.55 -4.30 -13.38
C THR A 241 -4.70 -3.33 -13.20
N VAL A 242 -4.43 -2.01 -13.20
CA VAL A 242 -5.47 -0.98 -13.08
C VAL A 242 -6.48 -1.08 -14.24
N THR A 243 -6.01 -1.29 -15.46
CA THR A 243 -6.88 -1.42 -16.65
C THR A 243 -7.76 -2.67 -16.58
N ALA A 244 -7.22 -3.79 -16.10
CA ALA A 244 -8.00 -5.01 -15.92
C ALA A 244 -9.06 -4.84 -14.83
N LEU A 245 -8.67 -4.32 -13.67
CA LEU A 245 -9.61 -4.04 -12.58
C LEU A 245 -10.73 -3.09 -13.00
N GLN A 246 -10.42 -2.03 -13.79
CA GLN A 246 -11.44 -1.13 -14.31
C GLN A 246 -12.46 -1.83 -15.23
N ARG A 247 -12.01 -2.82 -16.01
CA ARG A 247 -12.92 -3.62 -16.86
C ARG A 247 -13.81 -4.55 -16.04
N TRP A 248 -13.30 -5.09 -14.96
CA TRP A 248 -14.03 -6.02 -14.09
C TRP A 248 -14.92 -5.32 -13.07
N LEU A 249 -14.64 -4.04 -12.79
CA LEU A 249 -15.36 -3.17 -11.87
C LEU A 249 -15.88 -1.94 -12.66
N PRO A 250 -16.97 -2.07 -13.41
CA PRO A 250 -17.41 -1.02 -14.33
C PRO A 250 -17.76 0.30 -13.62
N ASP A 251 -18.14 0.24 -12.36
CA ASP A 251 -18.46 1.41 -11.52
C ASP A 251 -17.23 2.00 -10.82
N ALA A 252 -16.05 1.42 -11.01
CA ALA A 252 -14.83 1.95 -10.42
C ALA A 252 -14.43 3.26 -11.12
N ARG A 253 -14.19 4.30 -10.30
CA ARG A 253 -13.55 5.54 -10.78
C ARG A 253 -12.07 5.28 -11.00
N ARG A 254 -11.49 5.85 -12.07
CA ARG A 254 -10.04 5.82 -12.30
C ARG A 254 -9.50 7.23 -12.44
N GLU A 255 -8.34 7.46 -11.81
CA GLU A 255 -7.58 8.71 -11.88
C GLU A 255 -6.11 8.40 -12.18
N THR A 256 -5.47 9.24 -12.99
CA THR A 256 -4.04 9.12 -13.31
C THR A 256 -3.28 10.35 -12.82
N VAL A 257 -2.26 10.14 -11.98
CA VAL A 257 -1.42 11.23 -11.48
C VAL A 257 -0.38 11.59 -12.53
N ARG A 258 -0.57 12.75 -13.18
CA ARG A 258 0.31 13.22 -14.25
C ARG A 258 1.74 13.43 -13.75
N GLY A 259 2.72 13.05 -14.56
CA GLY A 259 4.14 13.18 -14.28
C GLY A 259 4.70 12.22 -13.22
N ALA A 260 3.83 11.50 -12.50
CA ALA A 260 4.21 10.58 -11.44
C ALA A 260 4.49 9.17 -11.97
N SER A 261 5.37 8.46 -11.26
CA SER A 261 5.56 7.01 -11.36
C SER A 261 4.97 6.34 -10.11
N HIS A 262 5.36 5.12 -9.82
CA HIS A 262 4.84 4.25 -8.75
C HIS A 262 4.71 4.90 -7.35
N GLY A 263 5.59 5.82 -6.98
CA GLY A 263 5.53 6.60 -5.72
C GLY A 263 4.68 7.88 -5.82
N MET A 264 3.56 7.87 -6.52
CA MET A 264 2.74 9.04 -6.83
C MET A 264 2.23 9.83 -5.62
N ASN A 265 1.93 9.14 -4.53
CA ASN A 265 1.46 9.74 -3.28
C ASN A 265 2.55 10.55 -2.57
N LEU A 266 3.83 10.21 -2.76
CA LEU A 266 4.98 10.96 -2.24
C LEU A 266 5.41 12.07 -3.21
N ALA A 267 5.46 11.77 -4.51
CA ALA A 267 5.94 12.71 -5.52
C ALA A 267 4.94 13.82 -5.82
N HIS A 268 3.64 13.53 -5.76
CA HIS A 268 2.55 14.46 -6.07
C HIS A 268 1.43 14.38 -5.02
N PRO A 269 1.73 14.63 -3.73
CA PRO A 269 0.78 14.40 -2.64
C PRO A 269 -0.51 15.22 -2.77
N SER A 270 -0.44 16.45 -3.28
CA SER A 270 -1.62 17.30 -3.44
C SER A 270 -2.60 16.74 -4.48
N ALA A 271 -2.10 16.20 -5.60
CA ALA A 271 -2.95 15.59 -6.62
C ALA A 271 -3.55 14.28 -6.12
N PHE A 272 -2.74 13.44 -5.49
CA PHE A 272 -3.18 12.18 -4.90
C PHE A 272 -4.28 12.41 -3.85
N ASN A 273 -4.02 13.29 -2.88
CA ASN A 273 -4.97 13.62 -1.80
C ASN A 273 -6.28 14.18 -2.36
N ARG A 274 -6.21 15.03 -3.38
CA ARG A 274 -7.41 15.57 -4.03
C ARG A 274 -8.26 14.47 -4.65
N TYR A 275 -7.68 13.52 -5.38
CA TYR A 275 -8.45 12.42 -5.99
C TYR A 275 -9.12 11.54 -4.94
N VAL A 276 -8.41 11.24 -3.84
CA VAL A 276 -8.99 10.50 -2.70
C VAL A 276 -10.15 11.31 -2.10
N ASP A 277 -9.94 12.60 -1.75
CA ASP A 277 -10.93 13.45 -1.12
C ASP A 277 -12.20 13.63 -1.98
N GLU A 278 -12.04 13.93 -3.28
CA GLU A 278 -13.16 14.07 -4.22
C GLU A 278 -13.96 12.77 -4.36
N PHE A 279 -13.29 11.62 -4.35
CA PHE A 279 -13.96 10.33 -4.39
C PHE A 279 -14.77 10.09 -3.12
N LEU A 280 -14.18 10.29 -1.94
CA LEU A 280 -14.85 10.07 -0.65
C LEU A 280 -16.05 11.01 -0.47
N LEU A 281 -15.92 12.29 -0.83
CA LEU A 281 -17.02 13.25 -0.79
C LEU A 281 -18.20 12.83 -1.70
N ALA A 282 -17.89 12.32 -2.89
CA ALA A 282 -18.91 11.83 -3.81
C ALA A 282 -19.65 10.58 -3.27
N MET A 283 -19.01 9.79 -2.42
CA MET A 283 -19.62 8.61 -1.79
C MET A 283 -20.45 8.98 -0.55
N SER A 284 -20.04 9.99 0.22
CA SER A 284 -20.79 10.48 1.38
C SER A 284 -22.07 11.25 1.00
N ALA A 285 -22.20 11.70 -0.25
CA ALA A 285 -23.37 12.40 -0.78
C ALA A 285 -24.47 11.47 -1.33
N ARG A 286 -24.23 10.16 -1.35
CA ARG A 286 -25.19 9.12 -1.81
C ARG A 286 -25.91 8.48 -0.63
#